data_7c76be1b2718e6d8ab54247e56dfc0ed
#
_entry.id   7c76be1b2718e6d8ab54247e56dfc0ed
#
_cell.length_a   1.000
_cell.length_b   1.000
_cell.length_c   1.000
_cell.angle_alpha   90.00
_cell.angle_beta   90.00
_cell.angle_gamma   90.00
#
_symmetry.space_group_name_H-M   'P 1'
#
loop_
_entity.id
_entity.type
_entity.pdbx_description
1 polymer ?
#
loop_
_entity_poly.entity_id
_entity_poly.type
_entity_poly.pdbx_seq_one_letter_code
_entity_poly.pdbx_strand_id
1 'polypeptide(L)'
;MVDILNLALPYFGLIFIGFACGKTRGLPETGLAWMNFFLLYVSLPALLFRIMSETPFAELNNPPFLIATTLATVSAFVLAMVAGRIIGELSLRKATMAGLAGAYGNIGYMGPGLALAVLGAKAAAPTALIFCCDSIFLFTIVPLLMALTDREHPSFLHAIGIAMRQIVLNPLIMSAAAGALAAALHIQLPVAVDKTLLFLQNAAAPTALFVLGVTVALRPFDRVPWEVPGVIAIKLLVHPLIVFGLMLLFGPFAQPWAATAVLMAALPPALNVFVIARQNNTWIEPASVAVLIGTFASVVTLTSVMWFIQSGRLVFP
;
A
#
# COMPACT_ATOMS: atom_id res chain seq x y z
N MET A 1 -3.75 -25.97 6.82
CA MET A 1 -4.22 -25.42 5.52
C MET A 1 -5.63 -24.85 5.60
N VAL A 2 -6.58 -25.52 6.25
CA VAL A 2 -7.97 -25.01 6.41
C VAL A 2 -7.98 -23.65 7.12
N ASP A 3 -7.18 -23.47 8.17
CA ASP A 3 -7.14 -22.22 8.94
C ASP A 3 -6.63 -21.02 8.14
N ILE A 4 -5.70 -21.25 7.21
CA ILE A 4 -5.15 -20.16 6.37
C ILE A 4 -6.12 -19.77 5.27
N LEU A 5 -6.81 -20.76 4.68
CA LEU A 5 -7.90 -20.48 3.75
C LEU A 5 -9.01 -19.70 4.43
N ASN A 6 -9.37 -20.06 5.65
CA ASN A 6 -10.37 -19.33 6.44
C ASN A 6 -9.94 -17.90 6.77
N LEU A 7 -8.63 -17.67 6.92
CA LEU A 7 -8.09 -16.33 7.15
C LEU A 7 -8.04 -15.49 5.86
N ALA A 8 -7.58 -16.06 4.75
CA ALA A 8 -7.43 -15.35 3.47
C ALA A 8 -8.77 -15.15 2.73
N LEU A 9 -9.66 -16.14 2.83
CA LEU A 9 -10.93 -16.17 2.11
C LEU A 9 -11.83 -14.94 2.34
N PRO A 10 -11.98 -14.39 3.56
CA PRO A 10 -12.79 -13.18 3.75
C PRO A 10 -12.26 -11.99 2.95
N TYR A 11 -10.95 -11.82 2.85
CA TYR A 11 -10.33 -10.70 2.13
C TYR A 11 -10.45 -10.87 0.62
N PHE A 12 -9.99 -12.00 0.11
CA PHE A 12 -10.09 -12.29 -1.33
C PHE A 12 -11.54 -12.52 -1.76
N GLY A 13 -12.38 -13.09 -0.88
CA GLY A 13 -13.80 -13.25 -1.11
C GLY A 13 -14.50 -11.90 -1.37
N LEU A 14 -14.20 -10.87 -0.59
CA LEU A 14 -14.73 -9.53 -0.82
C LEU A 14 -14.24 -8.93 -2.15
N ILE A 15 -12.97 -9.15 -2.52
CA ILE A 15 -12.45 -8.73 -3.82
C ILE A 15 -13.19 -9.46 -4.94
N PHE A 16 -13.38 -10.79 -4.84
CA PHE A 16 -14.11 -11.56 -5.85
C PHE A 16 -15.60 -11.21 -5.95
N ILE A 17 -16.25 -10.93 -4.81
CA ILE A 17 -17.64 -10.42 -4.81
C ILE A 17 -17.69 -9.06 -5.53
N GLY A 18 -16.80 -8.13 -5.21
CA GLY A 18 -16.70 -6.85 -5.89
C GLY A 18 -16.43 -7.01 -7.39
N PHE A 19 -15.53 -7.92 -7.77
CA PHE A 19 -15.24 -8.24 -9.16
C PHE A 19 -16.47 -8.81 -9.90
N ALA A 20 -17.17 -9.76 -9.30
CA ALA A 20 -18.38 -10.33 -9.88
C ALA A 20 -19.47 -9.27 -10.05
N CYS A 21 -19.67 -8.39 -9.05
CA CYS A 21 -20.62 -7.28 -9.16
C CYS A 21 -20.25 -6.32 -10.29
N GLY A 22 -18.97 -5.97 -10.42
CA GLY A 22 -18.47 -5.09 -11.48
C GLY A 22 -18.68 -5.67 -12.89
N LYS A 23 -18.48 -6.99 -13.07
CA LYS A 23 -18.69 -7.67 -14.35
C LYS A 23 -20.16 -7.89 -14.71
N THR A 24 -21.01 -8.20 -13.72
CA THR A 24 -22.41 -8.64 -14.01
C THR A 24 -23.41 -7.49 -14.03
N ARG A 25 -23.14 -6.38 -13.34
CA ARG A 25 -24.11 -5.30 -13.15
C ARG A 25 -23.85 -4.05 -14.00
N GLY A 26 -22.76 -4.00 -14.75
CA GLY A 26 -22.43 -2.86 -15.60
C GLY A 26 -22.37 -1.54 -14.80
N LEU A 27 -21.79 -1.58 -13.59
CA LEU A 27 -21.73 -0.43 -12.69
C LEU A 27 -20.96 0.71 -13.36
N PRO A 28 -21.51 1.94 -13.39
CA PRO A 28 -20.81 3.07 -13.97
C PRO A 28 -19.59 3.44 -13.11
N GLU A 29 -18.49 3.84 -13.75
CA GLU A 29 -17.28 4.32 -13.04
C GLU A 29 -17.58 5.48 -12.07
N THR A 30 -18.58 6.29 -12.38
CA THR A 30 -19.04 7.40 -11.52
C THR A 30 -19.55 6.92 -10.15
N GLY A 31 -20.13 5.72 -10.06
CA GLY A 31 -20.57 5.14 -8.80
C GLY A 31 -19.40 4.83 -7.85
N LEU A 32 -18.23 4.48 -8.39
CA LEU A 32 -17.02 4.26 -7.59
C LEU A 32 -16.46 5.55 -6.98
N ALA A 33 -16.73 6.71 -7.56
CA ALA A 33 -16.21 7.98 -7.05
C ALA A 33 -16.68 8.25 -5.62
N TRP A 34 -17.96 7.99 -5.30
CA TRP A 34 -18.50 8.17 -3.95
C TRP A 34 -17.94 7.17 -2.95
N MET A 35 -17.74 5.92 -3.35
CA MET A 35 -17.14 4.92 -2.49
C MET A 35 -15.66 5.24 -2.21
N ASN A 36 -14.92 5.67 -3.23
CA ASN A 36 -13.55 6.14 -3.07
C ASN A 36 -13.47 7.40 -2.21
N PHE A 37 -14.41 8.34 -2.34
CA PHE A 37 -14.49 9.50 -1.47
C PHE A 37 -14.70 9.07 -0.01
N PHE A 38 -15.67 8.20 0.26
CA PHE A 38 -15.92 7.68 1.60
C PHE A 38 -14.68 7.00 2.19
N LEU A 39 -13.98 6.19 1.40
CA LEU A 39 -12.75 5.52 1.83
C LEU A 39 -11.64 6.52 2.15
N LEU A 40 -11.31 7.40 1.20
CA LEU A 40 -10.14 8.28 1.31
C LEU A 40 -10.31 9.41 2.31
N TYR A 41 -11.53 9.93 2.47
CA TYR A 41 -11.77 11.13 3.28
C TYR A 41 -12.52 10.86 4.59
N VAL A 42 -13.06 9.66 4.78
CA VAL A 42 -13.85 9.34 5.97
C VAL A 42 -13.34 8.11 6.69
N SER A 43 -13.41 6.94 6.06
CA SER A 43 -13.21 5.65 6.71
C SER A 43 -11.73 5.35 7.00
N LEU A 44 -10.85 5.47 6.01
CA LEU A 44 -9.40 5.26 6.19
C LEU A 44 -8.74 6.32 7.07
N PRO A 45 -9.07 7.63 6.97
CA PRO A 45 -8.62 8.61 7.95
C PRO A 45 -9.00 8.27 9.39
N ALA A 46 -10.25 7.84 9.63
CA ALA A 46 -10.69 7.41 10.95
C ALA A 46 -9.89 6.20 11.46
N LEU A 47 -9.63 5.22 10.58
CA LEU A 47 -8.81 4.06 10.89
C LEU A 47 -7.38 4.48 11.29
N LEU A 48 -6.70 5.27 10.47
CA LEU A 48 -5.31 5.67 10.73
C LEU A 48 -5.19 6.58 11.95
N PHE A 49 -6.12 7.52 12.12
CA PHE A 49 -6.18 8.36 13.31
C PHE A 49 -6.31 7.50 14.58
N ARG A 50 -7.27 6.56 14.62
CA ARG A 50 -7.48 5.69 15.78
C ARG A 50 -6.26 4.83 16.07
N ILE A 51 -5.72 4.15 15.05
CA ILE A 51 -4.52 3.33 15.19
C ILE A 51 -3.38 4.15 15.85
N MET A 52 -3.13 5.36 15.33
CA MET A 52 -2.03 6.19 15.81
C MET A 52 -2.32 6.78 17.20
N SER A 53 -3.56 7.16 17.49
CA SER A 53 -3.93 7.74 18.79
C SER A 53 -3.95 6.72 19.92
N GLU A 54 -4.20 5.44 19.64
CA GLU A 54 -4.17 4.35 20.60
C GLU A 54 -2.77 3.75 20.80
N THR A 55 -1.81 4.09 19.92
CA THR A 55 -0.43 3.60 20.02
C THR A 55 0.39 4.49 20.93
N PRO A 56 1.10 3.95 21.94
CA PRO A 56 2.02 4.72 22.77
C PRO A 56 3.05 5.46 21.91
N PHE A 57 3.21 6.77 22.12
CA PHE A 57 4.11 7.59 21.31
C PHE A 57 5.56 7.06 21.31
N ALA A 58 6.01 6.46 22.43
CA ALA A 58 7.31 5.84 22.52
C ALA A 58 7.52 4.68 21.53
N GLU A 59 6.46 3.94 21.18
CA GLU A 59 6.54 2.86 20.19
C GLU A 59 6.65 3.39 18.76
N LEU A 60 6.13 4.61 18.49
CA LEU A 60 6.24 5.24 17.18
C LEU A 60 7.68 5.69 16.85
N ASN A 61 8.52 5.90 17.88
CA ASN A 61 9.90 6.31 17.71
C ASN A 61 10.82 5.08 17.58
N ASN A 62 10.78 4.42 16.42
CA ASN A 62 11.63 3.26 16.12
C ASN A 62 12.44 3.50 14.82
N PRO A 63 13.52 4.31 14.88
CA PRO A 63 14.32 4.65 13.71
C PRO A 63 14.89 3.44 12.95
N PRO A 64 15.42 2.38 13.60
CA PRO A 64 15.90 1.21 12.88
C PRO A 64 14.82 0.55 12.01
N PHE A 65 13.58 0.45 12.53
CA PHE A 65 12.46 -0.11 11.80
C PHE A 65 12.07 0.78 10.58
N LEU A 66 12.01 2.09 10.79
CA LEU A 66 11.70 3.05 9.72
C LEU A 66 12.75 3.02 8.61
N ILE A 67 14.04 2.97 8.98
CA ILE A 67 15.14 2.88 8.03
C ILE A 67 15.05 1.56 7.24
N ALA A 68 14.88 0.44 7.92
CA ALA A 68 14.84 -0.87 7.29
C ALA A 68 13.66 -1.00 6.29
N THR A 69 12.45 -0.59 6.69
CA THR A 69 11.27 -0.65 5.82
C THR A 69 11.38 0.29 4.64
N THR A 70 11.79 1.54 4.88
CA THR A 70 11.96 2.54 3.80
C THR A 70 13.06 2.11 2.83
N LEU A 71 14.19 1.60 3.32
CA LEU A 71 15.29 1.10 2.49
C LEU A 71 14.83 -0.08 1.60
N ALA A 72 13.98 -0.95 2.14
CA ALA A 72 13.39 -2.03 1.35
C ALA A 72 12.52 -1.51 0.20
N THR A 73 11.67 -0.53 0.48
CA THR A 73 10.79 0.11 -0.52
C THR A 73 11.62 0.85 -1.58
N VAL A 74 12.67 1.57 -1.16
CA VAL A 74 13.65 2.21 -2.07
C VAL A 74 14.31 1.16 -2.96
N SER A 75 14.77 0.05 -2.36
CA SER A 75 15.44 -1.03 -3.11
C SER A 75 14.51 -1.67 -4.14
N ALA A 76 13.27 -1.97 -3.76
CA ALA A 76 12.27 -2.53 -4.67
C ALA A 76 11.93 -1.54 -5.81
N PHE A 77 11.81 -0.24 -5.48
CA PHE A 77 11.59 0.82 -6.47
C PHE A 77 12.73 0.87 -7.50
N VAL A 78 13.97 0.92 -7.02
CA VAL A 78 15.16 0.98 -7.88
C VAL A 78 15.29 -0.28 -8.73
N LEU A 79 15.11 -1.45 -8.15
CA LEU A 79 15.18 -2.72 -8.88
C LEU A 79 14.14 -2.80 -10.00
N ALA A 80 12.88 -2.43 -9.73
CA ALA A 80 11.83 -2.45 -10.74
C ALA A 80 12.06 -1.36 -11.82
N MET A 81 12.55 -0.18 -11.42
CA MET A 81 12.91 0.88 -12.35
C MET A 81 14.07 0.45 -13.26
N VAL A 82 15.12 -0.14 -12.70
CA VAL A 82 16.29 -0.65 -13.46
C VAL A 82 15.89 -1.81 -14.37
N ALA A 83 15.09 -2.76 -13.86
CA ALA A 83 14.55 -3.85 -14.68
C ALA A 83 13.72 -3.29 -15.85
N GLY A 84 12.86 -2.30 -15.61
CA GLY A 84 12.11 -1.62 -16.67
C GLY A 84 13.02 -0.93 -17.69
N ARG A 85 14.14 -0.31 -17.25
CA ARG A 85 15.09 0.35 -18.14
C ARG A 85 15.90 -0.63 -19.00
N ILE A 86 16.41 -1.70 -18.38
CA ILE A 86 17.37 -2.62 -19.04
C ILE A 86 16.61 -3.71 -19.80
N ILE A 87 15.65 -4.37 -19.14
CA ILE A 87 14.91 -5.48 -19.73
C ILE A 87 13.73 -4.94 -20.56
N GLY A 88 12.99 -3.96 -20.04
CA GLY A 88 11.83 -3.33 -20.66
C GLY A 88 12.13 -2.29 -21.73
N GLU A 89 13.39 -1.90 -21.88
CA GLU A 89 13.81 -0.79 -22.77
C GLU A 89 12.96 0.49 -22.58
N LEU A 90 12.37 0.65 -21.40
CA LEU A 90 11.48 1.76 -21.09
C LEU A 90 12.25 3.08 -21.01
N SER A 91 11.62 4.17 -21.43
CA SER A 91 12.13 5.51 -21.12
C SER A 91 12.19 5.72 -19.62
N LEU A 92 13.02 6.65 -19.12
CA LEU A 92 13.11 6.93 -17.66
C LEU A 92 11.74 7.23 -17.05
N ARG A 93 10.90 7.98 -17.76
CA ARG A 93 9.54 8.32 -17.35
C ARG A 93 8.65 7.08 -17.13
N LYS A 94 8.67 6.14 -18.09
CA LYS A 94 7.93 4.86 -17.96
C LYS A 94 8.55 3.96 -16.90
N ALA A 95 9.88 3.89 -16.83
CA ALA A 95 10.59 3.09 -15.84
C ALA A 95 10.33 3.58 -14.40
N THR A 96 10.14 4.89 -14.18
CA THR A 96 9.70 5.43 -12.89
C THR A 96 8.34 4.87 -12.49
N MET A 97 7.40 4.72 -13.43
CA MET A 97 6.10 4.09 -13.12
C MET A 97 6.24 2.59 -12.86
N ALA A 98 7.14 1.89 -13.58
CA ALA A 98 7.47 0.50 -13.27
C ALA A 98 8.08 0.36 -11.87
N GLY A 99 8.98 1.27 -11.49
CA GLY A 99 9.51 1.39 -10.12
C GLY A 99 8.42 1.56 -9.07
N LEU A 100 7.47 2.48 -9.33
CA LEU A 100 6.32 2.70 -8.46
C LEU A 100 5.47 1.42 -8.32
N ALA A 101 5.19 0.71 -9.41
CA ALA A 101 4.42 -0.53 -9.38
C ALA A 101 5.15 -1.66 -8.64
N GLY A 102 6.50 -1.73 -8.74
CA GLY A 102 7.32 -2.72 -8.07
C GLY A 102 7.54 -2.45 -6.57
N ALA A 103 7.27 -1.24 -6.09
CA ALA A 103 7.45 -0.85 -4.70
C ALA A 103 6.13 -0.59 -3.97
N TYR A 104 5.21 0.15 -4.57
CA TYR A 104 4.01 0.65 -3.89
C TYR A 104 2.95 -0.45 -3.75
N GLY A 105 2.92 -1.09 -2.59
CA GLY A 105 1.87 -2.04 -2.21
C GLY A 105 0.55 -1.36 -1.90
N ASN A 106 -0.53 -2.16 -1.86
CA ASN A 106 -1.87 -1.70 -1.45
C ASN A 106 -1.95 -1.49 0.07
N ILE A 107 -0.96 -0.73 0.59
CA ILE A 107 -0.74 -0.47 2.02
C ILE A 107 -1.83 0.42 2.64
N GLY A 108 -2.55 1.21 1.83
CA GLY A 108 -3.61 2.08 2.32
C GLY A 108 -4.97 1.39 2.43
N TYR A 109 -5.35 0.59 1.42
CA TYR A 109 -6.67 -0.03 1.37
C TYR A 109 -6.70 -1.44 1.97
N MET A 110 -5.73 -2.27 1.65
CA MET A 110 -5.71 -3.68 2.07
C MET A 110 -4.85 -3.88 3.32
N GLY A 111 -3.75 -3.15 3.43
CA GLY A 111 -2.73 -3.35 4.46
C GLY A 111 -3.26 -3.30 5.89
N PRO A 112 -3.89 -2.20 6.35
CA PRO A 112 -4.29 -2.08 7.75
C PRO A 112 -5.30 -3.14 8.18
N GLY A 113 -6.32 -3.40 7.36
CA GLY A 113 -7.32 -4.42 7.65
C GLY A 113 -6.71 -5.81 7.78
N LEU A 114 -5.84 -6.17 6.82
CA LEU A 114 -5.20 -7.48 6.80
C LEU A 114 -4.19 -7.64 7.93
N ALA A 115 -3.35 -6.64 8.19
CA ALA A 115 -2.35 -6.69 9.26
C ALA A 115 -3.00 -6.86 10.64
N LEU A 116 -4.07 -6.11 10.92
CA LEU A 116 -4.81 -6.23 12.16
C LEU A 116 -5.49 -7.61 12.32
N ALA A 117 -6.02 -8.17 11.24
CA ALA A 117 -6.66 -9.48 11.31
C ALA A 117 -5.67 -10.63 11.47
N VAL A 118 -4.49 -10.54 10.83
CA VAL A 118 -3.46 -11.62 10.87
C VAL A 118 -2.64 -11.56 12.15
N LEU A 119 -2.29 -10.37 12.61
CA LEU A 119 -1.30 -10.12 13.67
C LEU A 119 -1.89 -9.42 14.90
N GLY A 120 -3.19 -9.04 14.85
CA GLY A 120 -3.89 -8.37 15.94
C GLY A 120 -3.48 -6.91 16.13
N ALA A 121 -3.88 -6.33 17.26
CA ALA A 121 -3.68 -4.91 17.57
C ALA A 121 -2.20 -4.48 17.55
N LYS A 122 -1.26 -5.39 17.83
CA LYS A 122 0.19 -5.10 17.80
C LYS A 122 0.74 -4.77 16.41
N ALA A 123 -0.01 -5.08 15.35
CA ALA A 123 0.33 -4.69 13.98
C ALA A 123 -0.04 -3.23 13.65
N ALA A 124 -0.80 -2.56 14.50
CA ALA A 124 -1.33 -1.24 14.24
C ALA A 124 -0.22 -0.19 14.00
N ALA A 125 0.68 -0.04 14.98
CA ALA A 125 1.79 0.91 14.89
C ALA A 125 2.70 0.69 13.67
N PRO A 126 3.27 -0.51 13.47
CA PRO A 126 4.14 -0.74 12.30
C PRO A 126 3.40 -0.54 10.97
N THR A 127 2.11 -0.89 10.88
CA THR A 127 1.32 -0.65 9.67
C THR A 127 1.20 0.84 9.34
N ALA A 128 0.88 1.67 10.31
CA ALA A 128 0.74 3.11 10.11
C ALA A 128 2.07 3.78 9.78
N LEU A 129 3.15 3.37 10.44
CA LEU A 129 4.50 3.88 10.17
C LEU A 129 4.96 3.54 8.76
N ILE A 130 4.79 2.28 8.32
CA ILE A 130 5.12 1.85 6.95
C ILE A 130 4.29 2.66 5.94
N PHE A 131 2.97 2.79 6.17
CA PHE A 131 2.11 3.58 5.31
C PHE A 131 2.61 5.02 5.15
N CYS A 132 2.94 5.70 6.25
CA CYS A 132 3.43 7.08 6.23
C CYS A 132 4.77 7.19 5.49
N CYS A 133 5.76 6.37 5.86
CA CYS A 133 7.11 6.44 5.29
C CYS A 133 7.11 6.11 3.79
N ASP A 134 6.44 5.04 3.40
CA ASP A 134 6.36 4.64 1.98
C ASP A 134 5.61 5.69 1.16
N SER A 135 4.52 6.24 1.69
CA SER A 135 3.77 7.31 1.01
C SER A 135 4.60 8.58 0.85
N ILE A 136 5.30 9.01 1.91
CA ILE A 136 6.18 10.18 1.85
C ILE A 136 7.29 9.95 0.83
N PHE A 137 7.96 8.79 0.86
CA PHE A 137 9.02 8.47 -0.10
C PHE A 137 8.49 8.48 -1.54
N LEU A 138 7.43 7.74 -1.83
CA LEU A 138 6.92 7.55 -3.19
C LEU A 138 6.28 8.82 -3.76
N PHE A 139 5.55 9.58 -2.94
CA PHE A 139 4.97 10.86 -3.36
C PHE A 139 6.02 11.97 -3.49
N THR A 140 7.23 11.77 -2.98
CA THR A 140 8.35 12.66 -3.20
C THR A 140 9.15 12.26 -4.44
N ILE A 141 9.57 10.99 -4.51
CA ILE A 141 10.51 10.55 -5.56
C ILE A 141 9.89 10.55 -6.95
N VAL A 142 8.60 10.19 -7.07
CA VAL A 142 7.93 10.10 -8.37
C VAL A 142 7.81 11.48 -9.05
N PRO A 143 7.26 12.54 -8.43
CA PRO A 143 7.24 13.87 -9.05
C PRO A 143 8.64 14.40 -9.36
N LEU A 144 9.64 14.13 -8.51
CA LEU A 144 11.02 14.56 -8.75
C LEU A 144 11.60 13.90 -10.01
N LEU A 145 11.45 12.58 -10.13
CA LEU A 145 11.92 11.86 -11.33
C LEU A 145 11.14 12.25 -12.59
N MET A 146 9.83 12.55 -12.46
CA MET A 146 9.04 13.06 -13.59
C MET A 146 9.52 14.44 -14.04
N ALA A 147 9.85 15.34 -13.12
CA ALA A 147 10.40 16.65 -13.44
C ALA A 147 11.76 16.57 -14.17
N LEU A 148 12.62 15.61 -13.81
CA LEU A 148 13.89 15.38 -14.50
C LEU A 148 13.70 14.93 -15.95
N THR A 149 12.54 14.42 -16.32
CA THR A 149 12.21 13.97 -17.67
C THR A 149 11.37 14.96 -18.47
N ASP A 150 10.94 16.04 -17.84
CA ASP A 150 10.20 17.11 -18.50
C ASP A 150 11.18 18.02 -19.25
N ARG A 151 11.04 18.06 -20.58
CA ARG A 151 11.90 18.87 -21.45
C ARG A 151 11.42 20.30 -21.60
N GLU A 152 10.12 20.56 -21.32
CA GLU A 152 9.53 21.88 -21.55
C GLU A 152 9.66 22.79 -20.33
N HIS A 153 9.54 22.22 -19.11
CA HIS A 153 9.62 22.99 -17.86
C HIS A 153 10.31 22.20 -16.73
N PRO A 154 11.63 21.96 -16.83
CA PRO A 154 12.36 21.24 -15.78
C PRO A 154 12.52 22.14 -14.54
N SER A 155 11.50 22.26 -13.70
CA SER A 155 11.60 23.00 -12.44
C SER A 155 11.61 22.05 -11.24
N PHE A 156 12.79 21.84 -10.68
CA PHE A 156 12.98 21.05 -9.46
C PHE A 156 12.20 21.63 -8.27
N LEU A 157 12.14 22.95 -8.15
CA LEU A 157 11.35 23.63 -7.12
C LEU A 157 9.85 23.38 -7.30
N HIS A 158 9.36 23.35 -8.56
CA HIS A 158 7.97 23.00 -8.84
C HIS A 158 7.65 21.54 -8.44
N ALA A 159 8.55 20.61 -8.74
CA ALA A 159 8.40 19.21 -8.34
C ALA A 159 8.37 19.03 -6.81
N ILE A 160 9.24 19.76 -6.07
CA ILE A 160 9.19 19.79 -4.59
C ILE A 160 7.85 20.34 -4.13
N GLY A 161 7.36 21.43 -4.73
CA GLY A 161 6.04 21.99 -4.40
C GLY A 161 4.90 20.99 -4.59
N ILE A 162 4.91 20.22 -5.70
CA ILE A 162 3.94 19.15 -5.94
C ILE A 162 4.06 18.06 -4.86
N ALA A 163 5.26 17.58 -4.57
CA ALA A 163 5.51 16.56 -3.57
C ALA A 163 5.01 17.00 -2.18
N MET A 164 5.39 18.21 -1.74
CA MET A 164 4.95 18.78 -0.47
C MET A 164 3.43 18.91 -0.40
N ARG A 165 2.81 19.37 -1.48
CA ARG A 165 1.34 19.47 -1.56
C ARG A 165 0.67 18.10 -1.46
N GLN A 166 1.20 17.08 -2.15
CA GLN A 166 0.67 15.71 -2.11
C GLN A 166 0.77 15.10 -0.70
N ILE A 167 1.85 15.39 0.04
CA ILE A 167 2.05 14.91 1.40
C ILE A 167 1.12 15.66 2.38
N VAL A 168 1.19 17.01 2.39
CA VAL A 168 0.49 17.84 3.37
C VAL A 168 -1.04 17.83 3.17
N LEU A 169 -1.52 17.66 1.93
CA LEU A 169 -2.96 17.55 1.65
C LEU A 169 -3.46 16.10 1.60
N ASN A 170 -2.60 15.11 1.87
CA ASN A 170 -3.04 13.73 1.92
C ASN A 170 -3.85 13.46 3.20
N PRO A 171 -5.16 13.14 3.09
CA PRO A 171 -6.01 12.97 4.26
C PRO A 171 -5.56 11.83 5.16
N LEU A 172 -4.91 10.80 4.59
CA LEU A 172 -4.44 9.63 5.33
C LEU A 172 -3.18 9.98 6.14
N ILE A 173 -2.23 10.72 5.55
CA ILE A 173 -1.02 11.17 6.25
C ILE A 173 -1.40 12.16 7.36
N MET A 174 -2.30 13.10 7.06
CA MET A 174 -2.76 14.09 8.02
C MET A 174 -3.50 13.45 9.20
N SER A 175 -4.34 12.45 8.94
CA SER A 175 -5.05 11.74 10.01
C SER A 175 -4.10 10.90 10.88
N ALA A 176 -3.09 10.26 10.28
CA ALA A 176 -2.06 9.55 11.03
C ALA A 176 -1.24 10.52 11.91
N ALA A 177 -0.84 11.67 11.36
CA ALA A 177 -0.13 12.71 12.11
C ALA A 177 -0.99 13.29 13.26
N ALA A 178 -2.27 13.55 13.00
CA ALA A 178 -3.20 14.01 14.03
C ALA A 178 -3.39 12.96 15.14
N GLY A 179 -3.48 11.67 14.78
CA GLY A 179 -3.54 10.57 15.74
C GLY A 179 -2.27 10.47 16.60
N ALA A 180 -1.09 10.55 15.97
CA ALA A 180 0.19 10.57 16.70
C ALA A 180 0.31 11.75 17.65
N LEU A 181 -0.15 12.93 17.24
CA LEU A 181 -0.19 14.11 18.09
C LEU A 181 -1.16 13.91 19.27
N ALA A 182 -2.33 13.31 19.03
CA ALA A 182 -3.29 12.97 20.09
C ALA A 182 -2.67 12.02 21.12
N ALA A 183 -1.91 10.99 20.65
CA ALA A 183 -1.19 10.09 21.53
C ALA A 183 -0.10 10.82 22.34
N ALA A 184 0.69 11.70 21.69
CA ALA A 184 1.74 12.48 22.35
C ALA A 184 1.20 13.43 23.43
N LEU A 185 0.01 13.99 23.20
CA LEU A 185 -0.68 14.90 24.13
C LEU A 185 -1.59 14.17 25.13
N HIS A 186 -1.63 12.83 25.08
CA HIS A 186 -2.51 11.99 25.92
C HIS A 186 -3.99 12.40 25.86
N ILE A 187 -4.46 12.80 24.66
CA ILE A 187 -5.84 13.24 24.45
C ILE A 187 -6.78 12.04 24.57
N GLN A 188 -7.71 12.11 25.53
CA GLN A 188 -8.79 11.15 25.65
C GLN A 188 -10.00 11.63 24.85
N LEU A 189 -10.43 10.81 23.89
CA LEU A 189 -11.61 11.13 23.10
C LEU A 189 -12.89 10.92 23.89
N PRO A 190 -13.91 11.78 23.72
CA PRO A 190 -15.25 11.50 24.23
C PRO A 190 -15.78 10.17 23.68
N VAL A 191 -16.45 9.38 24.53
CA VAL A 191 -16.94 8.03 24.20
C VAL A 191 -17.75 7.98 22.90
N ALA A 192 -18.58 9.01 22.63
CA ALA A 192 -19.38 9.07 21.42
C ALA A 192 -18.52 9.24 20.16
N VAL A 193 -17.46 10.05 20.24
CA VAL A 193 -16.51 10.29 19.14
C VAL A 193 -15.73 9.01 18.87
N ASP A 194 -15.19 8.38 19.90
CA ASP A 194 -14.43 7.14 19.77
C ASP A 194 -15.26 6.01 19.14
N LYS A 195 -16.51 5.82 19.57
CA LYS A 195 -17.44 4.84 18.98
C LYS A 195 -17.72 5.15 17.51
N THR A 196 -17.89 6.43 17.15
CA THR A 196 -18.11 6.83 15.74
C THR A 196 -16.88 6.49 14.88
N LEU A 197 -15.68 6.81 15.35
CA LEU A 197 -14.44 6.48 14.68
C LEU A 197 -14.27 4.95 14.56
N LEU A 198 -14.66 4.17 15.56
CA LEU A 198 -14.63 2.71 15.51
C LEU A 198 -15.56 2.15 14.42
N PHE A 199 -16.77 2.69 14.26
CA PHE A 199 -17.67 2.26 13.18
C PHE A 199 -17.08 2.58 11.81
N LEU A 200 -16.49 3.75 11.64
CA LEU A 200 -15.82 4.15 10.40
C LEU A 200 -14.57 3.28 10.11
N GLN A 201 -13.77 2.99 11.14
CA GLN A 201 -12.64 2.07 11.06
C GLN A 201 -13.07 0.68 10.57
N ASN A 202 -14.13 0.13 11.13
CA ASN A 202 -14.64 -1.20 10.79
C ASN A 202 -15.18 -1.27 9.36
N ALA A 203 -15.65 -0.16 8.81
CA ALA A 203 -16.11 -0.06 7.44
C ALA A 203 -14.96 0.00 6.42
N ALA A 204 -13.74 0.38 6.84
CA ALA A 204 -12.62 0.65 5.94
C ALA A 204 -12.22 -0.57 5.10
N ALA A 205 -11.83 -1.67 5.75
CA ALA A 205 -11.31 -2.85 5.07
C ALA A 205 -12.35 -3.50 4.14
N PRO A 206 -13.59 -3.81 4.58
CA PRO A 206 -14.57 -4.46 3.70
C PRO A 206 -14.94 -3.58 2.50
N THR A 207 -15.14 -2.28 2.70
CA THR A 207 -15.46 -1.36 1.61
C THR A 207 -14.30 -1.25 0.62
N ALA A 208 -13.06 -1.12 1.12
CA ALA A 208 -11.87 -1.00 0.28
C ALA A 208 -11.64 -2.24 -0.60
N LEU A 209 -11.80 -3.44 -0.04
CA LEU A 209 -11.62 -4.70 -0.77
C LEU A 209 -12.71 -4.90 -1.83
N PHE A 210 -13.96 -4.56 -1.50
CA PHE A 210 -15.07 -4.60 -2.46
C PHE A 210 -14.82 -3.61 -3.61
N VAL A 211 -14.48 -2.36 -3.30
CA VAL A 211 -14.17 -1.31 -4.30
C VAL A 211 -12.98 -1.72 -5.17
N LEU A 212 -11.95 -2.33 -4.59
CA LEU A 212 -10.81 -2.87 -5.36
C LEU A 212 -11.31 -3.91 -6.37
N GLY A 213 -12.14 -4.86 -5.95
CA GLY A 213 -12.70 -5.88 -6.81
C GLY A 213 -13.52 -5.29 -7.98
N VAL A 214 -14.42 -4.35 -7.69
CA VAL A 214 -15.19 -3.64 -8.73
C VAL A 214 -14.27 -2.88 -9.69
N THR A 215 -13.29 -2.18 -9.16
CA THR A 215 -12.33 -1.40 -9.96
C THR A 215 -11.53 -2.30 -10.90
N VAL A 216 -11.06 -3.44 -10.42
CA VAL A 216 -10.33 -4.44 -11.21
C VAL A 216 -11.24 -5.00 -12.31
N ALA A 217 -12.52 -5.25 -12.02
CA ALA A 217 -13.49 -5.77 -12.99
C ALA A 217 -13.78 -4.82 -14.16
N LEU A 218 -13.76 -3.51 -13.91
CA LEU A 218 -14.03 -2.48 -14.91
C LEU A 218 -12.81 -2.16 -15.79
N ARG A 219 -11.64 -2.71 -15.48
CA ARG A 219 -10.43 -2.47 -16.28
C ARG A 219 -10.44 -3.31 -17.56
N PRO A 220 -10.13 -2.71 -18.71
CA PRO A 220 -9.89 -3.47 -19.93
C PRO A 220 -8.64 -4.33 -19.76
N PHE A 221 -8.71 -5.55 -20.26
CA PHE A 221 -7.64 -6.52 -20.27
C PHE A 221 -7.46 -7.05 -21.70
N ASP A 222 -6.61 -6.36 -22.47
CA ASP A 222 -6.37 -6.78 -23.86
C ASP A 222 -5.08 -7.56 -24.00
N ARG A 223 -3.96 -7.03 -23.51
CA ARG A 223 -2.63 -7.66 -23.59
C ARG A 223 -1.85 -7.45 -22.30
N VAL A 224 -0.97 -8.38 -21.99
CA VAL A 224 0.02 -8.23 -20.91
C VAL A 224 1.29 -7.68 -21.50
N PRO A 225 1.65 -6.41 -21.20
CA PRO A 225 2.95 -5.90 -21.59
C PRO A 225 4.04 -6.77 -20.96
N TRP A 226 5.04 -7.12 -21.75
CA TRP A 226 6.03 -8.14 -21.40
C TRP A 226 6.91 -7.78 -20.19
N GLU A 227 7.06 -6.49 -19.90
CA GLU A 227 7.77 -6.02 -18.70
C GLU A 227 6.98 -6.18 -17.40
N VAL A 228 5.65 -6.26 -17.47
CA VAL A 228 4.77 -6.29 -16.29
C VAL A 228 5.00 -7.53 -15.40
N PRO A 229 5.14 -8.75 -15.92
CA PRO A 229 5.42 -9.92 -15.09
C PRO A 229 6.69 -9.76 -14.24
N GLY A 230 7.75 -9.17 -14.79
CA GLY A 230 8.99 -8.88 -14.06
C GLY A 230 8.77 -7.91 -12.90
N VAL A 231 8.02 -6.83 -13.15
CA VAL A 231 7.67 -5.84 -12.11
C VAL A 231 6.84 -6.48 -11.00
N ILE A 232 5.87 -7.34 -11.36
CA ILE A 232 5.04 -8.06 -10.38
C ILE A 232 5.87 -9.05 -9.56
N ALA A 233 6.79 -9.77 -10.19
CA ALA A 233 7.70 -10.68 -9.49
C ALA A 233 8.58 -9.92 -8.47
N ILE A 234 9.09 -8.73 -8.83
CA ILE A 234 9.80 -7.87 -7.89
C ILE A 234 8.87 -7.48 -6.73
N LYS A 235 7.65 -7.03 -7.02
CA LYS A 235 6.70 -6.59 -5.98
C LYS A 235 6.28 -7.70 -5.03
N LEU A 236 5.92 -8.87 -5.55
CA LEU A 236 5.29 -9.92 -4.76
C LEU A 236 6.28 -10.93 -4.14
N LEU A 237 7.50 -11.01 -4.69
CA LEU A 237 8.50 -11.97 -4.22
C LEU A 237 9.77 -11.27 -3.70
N VAL A 238 10.38 -10.41 -4.51
CA VAL A 238 11.67 -9.80 -4.16
C VAL A 238 11.51 -8.78 -3.04
N HIS A 239 10.51 -7.91 -3.10
CA HIS A 239 10.28 -6.89 -2.07
C HIS A 239 10.07 -7.49 -0.66
N PRO A 240 9.17 -8.47 -0.43
CA PRO A 240 9.04 -9.08 0.89
C PRO A 240 10.30 -9.83 1.34
N LEU A 241 11.10 -10.40 0.42
CA LEU A 241 12.38 -11.02 0.74
C LEU A 241 13.43 -9.97 1.17
N ILE A 242 13.46 -8.80 0.51
CA ILE A 242 14.33 -7.69 0.92
C ILE A 242 13.93 -7.21 2.31
N VAL A 243 12.63 -7.01 2.57
CA VAL A 243 12.13 -6.63 3.89
C VAL A 243 12.55 -7.67 4.93
N PHE A 244 12.34 -8.94 4.66
CA PHE A 244 12.74 -10.02 5.57
C PHE A 244 14.24 -9.95 5.90
N GLY A 245 15.10 -9.81 4.89
CA GLY A 245 16.55 -9.70 5.07
C GLY A 245 16.94 -8.45 5.88
N LEU A 246 16.31 -7.31 5.63
CA LEU A 246 16.58 -6.08 6.37
C LEU A 246 16.04 -6.12 7.81
N MET A 247 14.93 -6.81 8.06
CA MET A 247 14.45 -7.05 9.42
C MET A 247 15.45 -7.89 10.23
N LEU A 248 16.11 -8.87 9.61
CA LEU A 248 17.18 -9.64 10.25
C LEU A 248 18.45 -8.80 10.48
N LEU A 249 18.77 -7.91 9.55
CA LEU A 249 20.00 -7.10 9.61
C LEU A 249 19.92 -5.96 10.63
N PHE A 250 18.77 -5.27 10.70
CA PHE A 250 18.57 -4.09 11.55
C PHE A 250 17.94 -4.43 12.91
N GLY A 251 17.48 -5.69 13.09
CA GLY A 251 16.88 -6.18 14.34
C GLY A 251 17.82 -6.18 15.55
N PRO A 252 17.34 -6.65 16.70
CA PRO A 252 16.08 -7.41 16.89
C PRO A 252 14.82 -6.54 16.89
N PHE A 253 13.79 -7.02 16.20
CA PHE A 253 12.46 -6.43 16.26
C PHE A 253 11.47 -7.40 16.90
N ALA A 254 10.48 -6.87 17.63
CA ALA A 254 9.39 -7.69 18.11
C ALA A 254 8.69 -8.41 16.94
N GLN A 255 8.37 -9.70 17.14
CA GLN A 255 7.78 -10.55 16.10
C GLN A 255 6.59 -9.90 15.35
N PRO A 256 5.61 -9.22 16.00
CA PRO A 256 4.52 -8.56 15.28
C PRO A 256 5.00 -7.42 14.36
N TRP A 257 6.07 -6.71 14.70
CA TRP A 257 6.62 -5.61 13.92
C TRP A 257 7.27 -6.12 12.63
N ALA A 258 8.18 -7.08 12.75
CA ALA A 258 8.87 -7.66 11.60
C ALA A 258 7.90 -8.42 10.69
N ALA A 259 6.97 -9.19 11.27
CA ALA A 259 5.94 -9.90 10.51
C ALA A 259 5.01 -8.92 9.77
N THR A 260 4.64 -7.79 10.40
CA THR A 260 3.86 -6.73 9.75
C THR A 260 4.62 -6.15 8.55
N ALA A 261 5.91 -5.88 8.70
CA ALA A 261 6.72 -5.34 7.60
C ALA A 261 6.73 -6.28 6.38
N VAL A 262 6.96 -7.58 6.60
CA VAL A 262 6.95 -8.57 5.51
C VAL A 262 5.55 -8.71 4.90
N LEU A 263 4.50 -8.71 5.72
CA LEU A 263 3.12 -8.79 5.25
C LEU A 263 2.75 -7.58 4.38
N MET A 264 3.11 -6.37 4.81
CA MET A 264 2.87 -5.11 4.07
C MET A 264 3.64 -5.08 2.75
N ALA A 265 4.87 -5.57 2.73
CA ALA A 265 5.66 -5.68 1.51
C ALA A 265 5.09 -6.69 0.50
N ALA A 266 4.44 -7.77 0.98
CA ALA A 266 3.83 -8.81 0.15
C ALA A 266 2.48 -8.40 -0.45
N LEU A 267 1.93 -7.23 -0.10
CA LEU A 267 0.69 -6.73 -0.70
C LEU A 267 0.84 -6.47 -2.20
N PRO A 268 -0.22 -6.70 -2.99
CA PRO A 268 -0.20 -6.41 -4.43
C PRO A 268 -0.01 -4.92 -4.71
N PRO A 269 0.35 -4.56 -5.96
CA PRO A 269 0.46 -3.15 -6.35
C PRO A 269 -0.80 -2.36 -6.02
N ALA A 270 -0.63 -1.15 -5.50
CA ALA A 270 -1.73 -0.27 -5.15
C ALA A 270 -2.47 0.25 -6.39
N LEU A 271 -3.78 0.47 -6.26
CA LEU A 271 -4.58 1.14 -7.29
C LEU A 271 -4.02 2.53 -7.65
N ASN A 272 -3.42 3.21 -6.68
CA ASN A 272 -2.79 4.52 -6.87
C ASN A 272 -1.68 4.52 -7.93
N VAL A 273 -1.03 3.38 -8.21
CA VAL A 273 -0.06 3.25 -9.31
C VAL A 273 -0.71 3.62 -10.64
N PHE A 274 -1.90 3.10 -10.92
CA PHE A 274 -2.65 3.45 -12.11
C PHE A 274 -3.11 4.94 -12.11
N VAL A 275 -3.56 5.44 -10.96
CA VAL A 275 -3.99 6.85 -10.83
C VAL A 275 -2.84 7.79 -11.14
N ILE A 276 -1.66 7.55 -10.58
CA ILE A 276 -0.45 8.35 -10.78
C ILE A 276 0.04 8.23 -12.24
N ALA A 277 0.00 7.02 -12.82
CA ALA A 277 0.33 6.80 -14.23
C ALA A 277 -0.58 7.63 -15.16
N ARG A 278 -1.88 7.68 -14.86
CA ARG A 278 -2.88 8.47 -15.60
C ARG A 278 -2.64 9.98 -15.44
N GLN A 279 -2.37 10.46 -14.23
CA GLN A 279 -2.05 11.87 -13.97
C GLN A 279 -0.81 12.35 -14.73
N ASN A 280 0.19 11.47 -14.86
CA ASN A 280 1.42 11.76 -15.59
C ASN A 280 1.36 11.38 -17.08
N ASN A 281 0.21 10.92 -17.57
CA ASN A 281 -0.01 10.47 -18.95
C ASN A 281 1.10 9.53 -19.46
N THR A 282 1.52 8.57 -18.62
CA THR A 282 2.60 7.65 -18.96
C THR A 282 2.39 6.26 -18.35
N TRP A 283 2.70 5.20 -19.10
CA TRP A 283 2.65 3.79 -18.68
C TRP A 283 1.26 3.36 -18.12
N ILE A 284 0.17 3.95 -18.64
CA ILE A 284 -1.19 3.83 -18.09
C ILE A 284 -1.71 2.39 -18.19
N GLU A 285 -1.64 1.80 -19.39
CA GLU A 285 -2.09 0.44 -19.66
C GLU A 285 -1.28 -0.59 -18.85
N PRO A 286 0.06 -0.60 -18.87
CA PRO A 286 0.84 -1.52 -18.07
C PRO A 286 0.61 -1.35 -16.54
N ALA A 287 0.38 -0.13 -16.05
CA ALA A 287 0.03 0.11 -14.65
C ALA A 287 -1.31 -0.54 -14.27
N SER A 288 -2.31 -0.44 -15.15
CA SER A 288 -3.61 -1.11 -14.96
C SER A 288 -3.45 -2.63 -14.91
N VAL A 289 -2.69 -3.19 -15.85
CA VAL A 289 -2.41 -4.63 -15.92
C VAL A 289 -1.61 -5.11 -14.71
N ALA A 290 -0.63 -4.31 -14.24
CA ALA A 290 0.15 -4.64 -13.06
C ALA A 290 -0.72 -4.72 -11.80
N VAL A 291 -1.65 -3.79 -11.61
CA VAL A 291 -2.61 -3.84 -10.48
C VAL A 291 -3.51 -5.08 -10.59
N LEU A 292 -4.06 -5.34 -11.78
CA LEU A 292 -4.94 -6.47 -12.03
C LEU A 292 -4.23 -7.82 -11.75
N ILE A 293 -3.14 -8.10 -12.50
CA ILE A 293 -2.42 -9.37 -12.39
C ILE A 293 -1.77 -9.51 -11.01
N GLY A 294 -1.21 -8.42 -10.48
CA GLY A 294 -0.64 -8.40 -9.14
C GLY A 294 -1.67 -8.76 -8.07
N THR A 295 -2.91 -8.26 -8.18
CA THR A 295 -3.99 -8.61 -7.25
C THR A 295 -4.33 -10.10 -7.33
N PHE A 296 -4.48 -10.67 -8.53
CA PHE A 296 -4.75 -12.10 -8.67
C PHE A 296 -3.57 -12.97 -8.23
N ALA A 297 -2.34 -12.63 -8.62
CA ALA A 297 -1.15 -13.36 -8.20
C ALA A 297 -0.95 -13.31 -6.68
N SER A 298 -1.33 -12.20 -6.03
CA SER A 298 -1.23 -12.07 -4.58
C SER A 298 -2.12 -13.05 -3.82
N VAL A 299 -3.15 -13.60 -4.42
CA VAL A 299 -3.96 -14.66 -3.78
C VAL A 299 -3.06 -15.82 -3.33
N VAL A 300 -2.08 -16.18 -4.15
CA VAL A 300 -1.14 -17.25 -3.83
C VAL A 300 0.01 -16.73 -2.95
N THR A 301 0.68 -15.64 -3.37
CA THR A 301 1.91 -15.18 -2.70
C THR A 301 1.63 -14.64 -1.31
N LEU A 302 0.59 -13.81 -1.15
CA LEU A 302 0.22 -13.23 0.14
C LEU A 302 -0.32 -14.30 1.09
N THR A 303 -1.14 -15.25 0.59
CA THR A 303 -1.61 -16.38 1.39
C THR A 303 -0.43 -17.24 1.87
N SER A 304 0.60 -17.42 1.04
CA SER A 304 1.82 -18.13 1.44
C SER A 304 2.57 -17.37 2.55
N VAL A 305 2.71 -16.06 2.44
CA VAL A 305 3.34 -15.24 3.48
C VAL A 305 2.55 -15.30 4.79
N MET A 306 1.22 -15.21 4.73
CA MET A 306 0.35 -15.38 5.91
C MET A 306 0.53 -16.74 6.56
N TRP A 307 0.68 -17.80 5.75
CA TRP A 307 0.96 -19.14 6.25
C TRP A 307 2.32 -19.22 6.97
N PHE A 308 3.38 -18.67 6.40
CA PHE A 308 4.69 -18.63 7.04
C PHE A 308 4.67 -17.89 8.37
N ILE A 309 3.95 -16.76 8.44
CA ILE A 309 3.77 -15.98 9.66
C ILE A 309 3.03 -16.80 10.73
N GLN A 310 1.87 -17.37 10.40
CA GLN A 310 1.04 -18.09 11.37
C GLN A 310 1.60 -19.43 11.79
N SER A 311 2.33 -20.13 10.90
CA SER A 311 2.98 -21.39 11.24
C SER A 311 4.21 -21.21 12.14
N GLY A 312 4.57 -19.97 12.50
CA GLY A 312 5.78 -19.67 13.28
C GLY A 312 7.08 -19.99 12.55
N ARG A 313 7.04 -20.23 11.22
CA ARG A 313 8.23 -20.51 10.41
C ARG A 313 8.97 -19.22 10.01
N LEU A 314 8.28 -18.09 10.01
CA LEU A 314 8.90 -16.77 9.84
C LEU A 314 9.36 -16.29 11.21
N VAL A 315 10.56 -16.66 11.60
CA VAL A 315 11.16 -16.31 12.89
C VAL A 315 12.11 -15.15 12.71
N PHE A 316 11.96 -14.16 13.58
CA PHE A 316 12.90 -13.05 13.69
C PHE A 316 13.63 -13.16 15.04
N PRO A 317 14.94 -12.97 15.06
CA PRO A 317 15.75 -13.05 16.29
C PRO A 317 15.43 -11.93 17.29
#